data_9ee8d7d6d2da9b72ef986ec66c035353
#
_entry.id   9ee8d7d6d2da9b72ef986ec66c035353
#
_cell.length_a   1.000
_cell.length_b   1.000
_cell.length_c   1.000
_cell.angle_alpha   90.00
_cell.angle_beta   90.00
_cell.angle_gamma   90.00
#
_symmetry.space_group_name_H-M   'P 1'
#
loop_
_entity.id
_entity.type
_entity.pdbx_description
1 polymer ?
#
loop_
_entity_poly.entity_id
_entity_poly.type
_entity_poly.pdbx_seq_one_letter_code
_entity_poly.pdbx_strand_id
1 'polypeptide(L)'
;MLQRYWFGDVDEQGCRAAGTDPAALALRATTLRTGMESYVPIDWEIARDCGVVRTRAEYVDLLRSVCTTLAREKIARSYQARDVELLQMVRMLDELDNVINLLQERAAEWYQVTNPSFSRKY
;
A
#
# COMPACT_ATOMS: atom_id res chain seq x y z
N MET A 1 -23.24 -21.16 -15.57
CA MET A 1 -22.81 -19.76 -15.43
C MET A 1 -21.41 -19.68 -14.87
N LEU A 2 -20.52 -18.98 -15.52
CA LEU A 2 -19.13 -18.89 -15.11
C LEU A 2 -19.01 -18.10 -13.82
N GLN A 3 -18.47 -18.73 -12.77
CA GLN A 3 -18.15 -18.06 -11.50
C GLN A 3 -16.65 -17.91 -11.38
N ARG A 4 -16.19 -16.70 -11.12
CA ARG A 4 -14.78 -16.37 -10.98
C ARG A 4 -14.41 -16.20 -9.52
N TYR A 5 -13.48 -17.03 -9.07
CA TYR A 5 -12.90 -16.97 -7.73
C TYR A 5 -11.44 -16.48 -7.83
N TRP A 6 -10.90 -16.07 -6.70
CA TRP A 6 -9.51 -15.64 -6.63
C TRP A 6 -8.50 -16.74 -6.97
N PHE A 7 -8.88 -18.03 -6.81
CA PHE A 7 -8.04 -19.19 -7.09
C PHE A 7 -8.33 -19.86 -8.45
N GLY A 8 -9.38 -19.51 -9.12
CA GLY A 8 -9.73 -20.12 -10.39
C GLY A 8 -11.14 -19.79 -10.87
N ASP A 9 -11.51 -20.36 -12.01
CA ASP A 9 -12.83 -20.22 -12.61
C ASP A 9 -13.61 -21.53 -12.51
N VAL A 10 -14.88 -21.44 -12.12
CA VAL A 10 -15.80 -22.59 -12.01
C VAL A 10 -16.98 -22.38 -12.94
N ASP A 11 -17.23 -23.35 -13.80
CA ASP A 11 -18.40 -23.39 -14.68
C ASP A 11 -19.13 -24.74 -14.55
N GLU A 12 -20.17 -24.95 -15.37
CA GLU A 12 -20.93 -26.18 -15.39
C GLU A 12 -20.12 -27.39 -15.88
N GLN A 13 -19.02 -27.15 -16.59
CA GLN A 13 -18.15 -28.19 -17.14
C GLN A 13 -16.98 -28.56 -16.23
N GLY A 14 -16.74 -27.80 -15.18
CA GLY A 14 -15.66 -28.04 -14.25
C GLY A 14 -14.96 -26.80 -13.75
N CYS A 15 -13.79 -27.00 -13.18
CA CYS A 15 -12.98 -25.95 -12.59
C CYS A 15 -11.64 -25.83 -13.29
N ARG A 16 -11.22 -24.57 -13.52
CA ARG A 16 -9.88 -24.23 -14.00
C ARG A 16 -9.13 -23.47 -12.91
N ALA A 17 -8.15 -24.14 -12.29
CA ALA A 17 -7.30 -23.49 -11.31
C ALA A 17 -6.37 -22.46 -11.98
N ALA A 18 -6.21 -21.31 -11.35
CA ALA A 18 -5.33 -20.24 -11.84
C ALA A 18 -3.86 -20.43 -11.41
N GLY A 19 -3.55 -21.52 -10.69
CA GLY A 19 -2.23 -21.80 -10.17
C GLY A 19 -2.17 -21.68 -8.65
N THR A 20 -0.98 -21.85 -8.08
CA THR A 20 -0.74 -21.80 -6.64
C THR A 20 0.27 -20.74 -6.23
N ASP A 21 0.79 -19.97 -7.18
CA ASP A 21 1.73 -18.89 -6.90
C ASP A 21 1.00 -17.69 -6.27
N PRO A 22 1.36 -17.27 -5.03
CA PRO A 22 0.71 -16.14 -4.37
C PRO A 22 0.77 -14.83 -5.17
N ALA A 23 1.86 -14.56 -5.86
CA ALA A 23 2.00 -13.34 -6.66
C ALA A 23 1.04 -13.32 -7.85
N ALA A 24 0.92 -14.43 -8.58
CA ALA A 24 0.00 -14.57 -9.70
C ALA A 24 -1.47 -14.48 -9.24
N LEU A 25 -1.80 -15.10 -8.11
CA LEU A 25 -3.14 -15.05 -7.53
C LEU A 25 -3.49 -13.65 -7.01
N ALA A 26 -2.53 -12.93 -6.45
CA ALA A 26 -2.72 -11.54 -6.04
C ALA A 26 -3.04 -10.63 -7.24
N LEU A 27 -2.32 -10.78 -8.35
CA LEU A 27 -2.58 -10.05 -9.58
C LEU A 27 -3.97 -10.37 -10.14
N ARG A 28 -4.36 -11.65 -10.14
CA ARG A 28 -5.69 -12.09 -10.55
C ARG A 28 -6.79 -11.46 -9.68
N ALA A 29 -6.62 -11.44 -8.36
CA ALA A 29 -7.58 -10.85 -7.44
C ALA A 29 -7.77 -9.35 -7.70
N THR A 30 -6.71 -8.63 -8.01
CA THR A 30 -6.76 -7.21 -8.39
C THR A 30 -7.58 -7.03 -9.67
N THR A 31 -7.39 -7.88 -10.67
CA THR A 31 -8.12 -7.84 -11.94
C THR A 31 -9.60 -8.14 -11.74
N LEU A 32 -9.95 -9.12 -10.92
CA LEU A 32 -11.34 -9.51 -10.66
C LEU A 32 -12.13 -8.43 -9.91
N ARG A 33 -11.46 -7.69 -9.03
CA ARG A 33 -12.11 -6.66 -8.21
C ARG A 33 -12.78 -5.56 -9.03
N THR A 34 -12.26 -5.27 -10.20
CA THR A 34 -12.78 -4.21 -11.06
C THR A 34 -14.01 -4.60 -11.85
N GLY A 35 -14.35 -5.90 -11.93
CA GLY A 35 -15.46 -6.41 -12.74
C GLY A 35 -16.56 -7.17 -11.97
N MET A 36 -16.46 -7.26 -10.65
CA MET A 36 -17.43 -8.03 -9.86
C MET A 36 -18.69 -7.23 -9.55
N GLU A 37 -19.75 -7.56 -10.25
CA GLU A 37 -21.10 -7.05 -9.96
C GLU A 37 -21.82 -7.85 -8.85
N SER A 38 -21.36 -9.06 -8.55
CA SER A 38 -21.99 -9.92 -7.54
C SER A 38 -20.98 -10.48 -6.55
N TYR A 39 -21.33 -10.45 -5.27
CA TYR A 39 -20.56 -11.06 -4.21
C TYR A 39 -20.79 -12.58 -4.21
N VAL A 40 -19.73 -13.35 -4.36
CA VAL A 40 -19.75 -14.81 -4.23
C VAL A 40 -19.10 -15.18 -2.89
N PRO A 41 -19.78 -15.93 -2.03
CA PRO A 41 -19.20 -16.39 -0.76
C PRO A 41 -17.94 -17.21 -1.00
N ILE A 42 -16.93 -16.97 -0.17
CA ILE A 42 -15.67 -17.72 -0.23
C ILE A 42 -15.91 -19.08 0.44
N ASP A 43 -15.81 -20.15 -0.35
CA ASP A 43 -15.93 -21.52 0.13
C ASP A 43 -14.66 -22.30 -0.17
N TRP A 44 -14.01 -22.82 0.89
CA TRP A 44 -12.80 -23.60 0.76
C TRP A 44 -13.05 -24.96 0.07
N GLU A 45 -14.27 -25.50 0.17
CA GLU A 45 -14.64 -26.77 -0.46
C GLU A 45 -14.55 -26.67 -1.98
N ILE A 46 -14.92 -25.54 -2.54
CA ILE A 46 -14.79 -25.29 -3.98
C ILE A 46 -13.32 -25.29 -4.40
N ALA A 47 -12.44 -24.69 -3.61
CA ALA A 47 -11.00 -24.70 -3.87
C ALA A 47 -10.42 -26.13 -3.77
N ARG A 48 -10.91 -26.93 -2.84
CA ARG A 48 -10.56 -28.36 -2.73
C ARG A 48 -10.99 -29.12 -3.97
N ASP A 49 -12.21 -28.95 -4.41
CA ASP A 49 -12.75 -29.63 -5.60
C ASP A 49 -12.01 -29.22 -6.87
N CYS A 50 -11.50 -28.00 -6.92
CA CYS A 50 -10.65 -27.51 -8.01
C CYS A 50 -9.22 -28.05 -7.97
N GLY A 51 -8.81 -28.70 -6.90
CA GLY A 51 -7.46 -29.22 -6.75
C GLY A 51 -6.41 -28.18 -6.36
N VAL A 52 -6.81 -26.96 -6.00
CA VAL A 52 -5.89 -25.89 -5.57
C VAL A 52 -5.33 -26.17 -4.18
N VAL A 53 -6.17 -26.68 -3.28
CA VAL A 53 -5.80 -27.01 -1.91
C VAL A 53 -6.39 -28.39 -1.54
N ARG A 54 -5.79 -29.03 -0.54
CA ARG A 54 -6.26 -30.34 -0.04
C ARG A 54 -7.03 -30.22 1.26
N THR A 55 -6.63 -29.28 2.11
CA THR A 55 -7.18 -29.08 3.44
C THR A 55 -7.57 -27.62 3.64
N ARG A 56 -8.40 -27.38 4.64
CA ARG A 56 -8.78 -26.02 5.04
C ARG A 56 -7.57 -25.20 5.52
N ALA A 57 -6.62 -25.86 6.20
CA ALA A 57 -5.39 -25.21 6.64
C ALA A 57 -4.57 -24.69 5.46
N GLU A 58 -4.40 -25.49 4.40
CA GLU A 58 -3.72 -25.07 3.18
C GLU A 58 -4.45 -23.90 2.50
N TYR A 59 -5.78 -23.92 2.49
CA TYR A 59 -6.59 -22.83 1.96
C TYR A 59 -6.35 -21.52 2.71
N VAL A 60 -6.38 -21.56 4.03
CA VAL A 60 -6.13 -20.37 4.87
C VAL A 60 -4.71 -19.85 4.68
N ASP A 61 -3.71 -20.73 4.61
CA ASP A 61 -2.33 -20.34 4.40
C ASP A 61 -2.12 -19.68 3.03
N LEU A 62 -2.70 -20.25 1.98
CA LEU A 62 -2.62 -19.67 0.63
C LEU A 62 -3.33 -18.32 0.57
N LEU A 63 -4.52 -18.22 1.13
CA LEU A 63 -5.28 -16.98 1.19
C LEU A 63 -4.51 -15.89 1.94
N ARG A 64 -3.89 -16.24 3.06
CA ARG A 64 -3.05 -15.32 3.84
C ARG A 64 -1.86 -14.82 3.02
N SER A 65 -1.20 -15.72 2.29
CA SER A 65 -0.08 -15.36 1.42
C SER A 65 -0.51 -14.39 0.31
N VAL A 66 -1.65 -14.64 -0.31
CA VAL A 66 -2.22 -13.78 -1.35
C VAL A 66 -2.59 -12.41 -0.78
N CYS A 67 -3.26 -12.37 0.36
CA CYS A 67 -3.63 -11.11 1.02
C CYS A 67 -2.41 -10.30 1.44
N THR A 68 -1.37 -10.96 1.96
CA THR A 68 -0.11 -10.32 2.34
C THR A 68 0.58 -9.71 1.13
N THR A 69 0.63 -10.42 0.01
CA THR A 69 1.20 -9.94 -1.24
C THR A 69 0.44 -8.71 -1.76
N LEU A 70 -0.89 -8.77 -1.76
CA LEU A 70 -1.74 -7.63 -2.15
C LEU A 70 -1.50 -6.41 -1.28
N ALA A 71 -1.44 -6.59 0.03
CA ALA A 71 -1.20 -5.50 0.98
C ALA A 71 0.16 -4.85 0.75
N ARG A 72 1.21 -5.64 0.56
CA ARG A 72 2.56 -5.15 0.27
C ARG A 72 2.62 -4.36 -1.03
N GLU A 73 1.99 -4.85 -2.09
CA GLU A 73 1.93 -4.16 -3.37
C GLU A 73 1.19 -2.83 -3.27
N LYS A 74 0.07 -2.79 -2.56
CA LYS A 74 -0.68 -1.55 -2.33
C LYS A 74 0.13 -0.53 -1.53
N ILE A 75 0.81 -0.96 -0.48
CA ILE A 75 1.67 -0.10 0.33
C ILE A 75 2.81 0.46 -0.53
N ALA A 76 3.49 -0.39 -1.30
CA ALA A 76 4.57 0.02 -2.18
C ALA A 76 4.11 1.07 -3.21
N ARG A 77 2.95 0.87 -3.84
CA ARG A 77 2.36 1.84 -4.77
C ARG A 77 2.01 3.16 -4.11
N SER A 78 1.47 3.11 -2.88
CA SER A 78 1.12 4.30 -2.11
C SER A 78 2.37 5.14 -1.79
N TYR A 79 3.48 4.50 -1.43
CA TYR A 79 4.74 5.20 -1.16
C TYR A 79 5.44 5.71 -2.41
N GLN A 80 5.15 5.13 -3.57
CA GLN A 80 5.66 5.60 -4.86
C GLN A 80 4.82 6.74 -5.44
N ALA A 81 3.69 7.08 -4.83
CA ALA A 81 2.85 8.16 -5.29
C ALA A 81 3.60 9.49 -5.16
N ARG A 82 3.65 10.24 -6.27
CA ARG A 82 4.36 11.52 -6.38
C ARG A 82 3.87 12.55 -5.37
N ASP A 83 2.59 12.48 -4.99
CA ASP A 83 1.98 13.38 -4.02
C ASP A 83 2.60 13.25 -2.62
N VAL A 84 2.97 12.04 -2.21
CA VAL A 84 3.63 11.79 -0.91
C VAL A 84 5.01 12.45 -0.90
N GLU A 85 5.77 12.32 -1.98
CA GLU A 85 7.08 12.96 -2.15
C GLU A 85 6.97 14.49 -2.08
N LEU A 86 6.04 15.07 -2.82
CA LEU A 86 5.78 16.51 -2.82
C LEU A 86 5.40 17.02 -1.43
N LEU A 87 4.57 16.29 -0.71
CA LEU A 87 4.18 16.65 0.65
C LEU A 87 5.39 16.68 1.60
N GLN A 88 6.28 15.69 1.49
CA GLN A 88 7.51 15.67 2.30
C GLN A 88 8.44 16.81 1.95
N MET A 89 8.56 17.17 0.67
CA MET A 89 9.36 18.32 0.23
C MET A 89 8.83 19.63 0.79
N VAL A 90 7.52 19.85 0.76
CA VAL A 90 6.88 21.06 1.31
C VAL A 90 7.11 21.16 2.81
N ARG A 91 6.96 20.07 3.55
CA ARG A 91 7.23 20.04 4.99
C ARG A 91 8.69 20.37 5.31
N MET A 92 9.62 19.83 4.54
CA MET A 92 11.04 20.12 4.70
C MET A 92 11.34 21.61 4.47
N LEU A 93 10.76 22.22 3.46
CA LEU A 93 10.92 23.65 3.17
C LEU A 93 10.39 24.51 4.32
N ASP A 94 9.21 24.20 4.86
CA ASP A 94 8.66 24.91 6.01
C ASP A 94 9.53 24.80 7.25
N GLU A 95 10.07 23.61 7.53
CA GLU A 95 11.00 23.38 8.64
C GLU A 95 12.30 24.15 8.45
N LEU A 96 12.84 24.20 7.24
CA LEU A 96 14.05 24.99 6.92
C LEU A 96 13.81 26.47 7.15
N ASP A 97 12.67 27.02 6.74
CA ASP A 97 12.32 28.42 6.99
C ASP A 97 12.30 28.73 8.50
N ASN A 98 11.71 27.84 9.29
CA ASN A 98 11.69 27.98 10.76
C ASN A 98 13.09 27.96 11.36
N VAL A 99 13.96 27.07 10.89
CA VAL A 99 15.36 26.97 11.35
C VAL A 99 16.15 28.24 10.98
N ILE A 100 15.97 28.72 9.76
CA ILE A 100 16.63 29.96 9.28
C ILE A 100 16.21 31.15 10.14
N ASN A 101 14.92 31.31 10.42
CA ASN A 101 14.43 32.39 11.27
C ASN A 101 15.00 32.30 12.69
N LEU A 102 15.05 31.10 13.26
CA LEU A 102 15.63 30.89 14.59
C LEU A 102 17.12 31.24 14.63
N LEU A 103 17.88 30.83 13.62
CA LEU A 103 19.31 31.15 13.52
C LEU A 103 19.56 32.64 13.35
N GLN A 104 18.72 33.35 12.57
CA GLN A 104 18.80 34.80 12.41
C GLN A 104 18.56 35.51 13.74
N GLU A 105 17.57 35.09 14.51
CA GLU A 105 17.30 35.65 15.84
C GLU A 105 18.49 35.44 16.80
N ARG A 106 19.03 34.24 16.82
CA ARG A 106 20.18 33.91 17.67
C ARG A 106 21.42 34.70 17.27
N ALA A 107 21.68 34.83 15.98
CA ALA A 107 22.81 35.64 15.49
C ALA A 107 22.64 37.10 15.83
N ALA A 108 21.44 37.66 15.70
CA ALA A 108 21.15 39.05 16.06
C ALA A 108 21.34 39.28 17.55
N GLU A 109 20.86 38.40 18.42
CA GLU A 109 21.05 38.47 19.87
C GLU A 109 22.52 38.42 20.26
N TRP A 110 23.27 37.51 19.68
CA TRP A 110 24.70 37.37 19.92
C TRP A 110 25.49 38.61 19.51
N TYR A 111 25.21 39.13 18.30
CA TYR A 111 25.82 40.35 17.80
C TYR A 111 25.54 41.56 18.70
N GLN A 112 24.30 41.66 19.22
CA GLN A 112 23.86 42.72 20.12
C GLN A 112 24.61 42.69 21.45
N VAL A 113 24.98 41.49 21.96
CA VAL A 113 25.77 41.36 23.19
C VAL A 113 27.15 42.00 23.03
N THR A 114 27.80 41.82 21.89
CA THR A 114 29.12 42.39 21.58
C THR A 114 29.05 43.84 21.06
N ASN A 115 27.91 44.25 20.54
CA ASN A 115 27.66 45.59 20.00
C ASN A 115 26.37 46.15 20.58
N PRO A 116 26.36 46.71 21.82
CA PRO A 116 25.11 47.15 22.47
C PRO A 116 24.33 48.24 21.73
N SER A 117 24.99 48.99 20.85
CA SER A 117 24.38 50.02 20.02
C SER A 117 23.60 49.45 18.81
N PHE A 118 23.75 48.16 18.51
CA PHE A 118 23.08 47.51 17.39
C PHE A 118 21.55 47.42 17.66
N SER A 119 20.80 47.90 16.72
CA SER A 119 19.33 47.81 16.75
C SER A 119 18.85 47.03 15.53
N ARG A 120 18.06 45.98 15.78
CA ARG A 120 17.46 45.20 14.73
C ARG A 120 16.27 45.99 14.14
N LYS A 121 16.51 46.57 12.95
CA LYS A 121 15.47 47.26 12.17
C LYS A 121 15.15 46.47 10.93
N TYR A 122 13.88 46.29 10.69
CA TYR A 122 13.38 45.79 9.44
C TYR A 122 12.79 46.89 8.60
#